data_b759dbcb0aa9545f32363cd8f4b3670b
#
_entry.id   b759dbcb0aa9545f32363cd8f4b3670b
#
_cell.length_a   1.000
_cell.length_b   1.000
_cell.length_c   1.000
_cell.angle_alpha   90.00
_cell.angle_beta   90.00
_cell.angle_gamma   90.00
#
_symmetry.space_group_name_H-M   'P 1'
#
loop_
_entity.id
_entity.type
_entity.pdbx_description
1 polymer ?
#
loop_
_entity_poly.entity_id
_entity_poly.type
_entity_poly.pdbx_seq_one_letter_code
_entity_poly.pdbx_strand_id
1 'polypeptide(L)'
;MRMQFLAVLALIASSSFVAGCGSELSQDPITQIMDKSRYTSAKSQWSMIVMDAGTGEVLYSLQPDVLSLTGSVRKLFSVGTALNAIGPDYRFETPVYRNGTVDASGKLTGDLIVKASGDLTFGGRMKADGTIDFTDFDHNEARAFNGAILTPEDPLTAVNQLAAQVRAAGVTSISGDVIIDDRLFDAFRVPNGNVLISPILINENVIDVTLAPGANAGQPGQLDWRPRTSAMTMQGTSITTAANSAPDIVTSGDALDEGPLSCLATPGCKGTISGEAGLNTPASIPAGYQAALIGNDLYVSNLRVEDPPSFARTVFIDALARAGVTVSAPAVQPNASDKLPAPQTYTSATRVASFTSLPYSEFAKLILKVSLNTGANLSLMYQGLTKGARTVGDALATERQSLTGDLGLDGAGFNFPTNGSGTPDSRATARTTATLLSVMSRRPNYTVYRNALSILGVDGSLAAIGKNVAGKEHIAVKSGATVTGGQMIAMNMAGYIDAKSGRRLAYALFVNNAGPVAALTDTLDVFDDEAEILGIVYARY
;
A
#
# COMPACT_ATOMS: atom_id res chain seq x y z
N MET A 1 -63.15 -14.12 -65.95
CA MET A 1 -63.68 -15.48 -66.37
C MET A 1 -63.42 -16.42 -65.18
N ARG A 2 -64.55 -16.95 -64.64
CA ARG A 2 -64.73 -18.12 -63.73
C ARG A 2 -63.90 -18.11 -62.43
N MET A 3 -64.45 -17.84 -61.23
CA MET A 3 -65.52 -18.59 -60.49
C MET A 3 -64.93 -19.64 -59.53
N GLN A 4 -65.09 -19.33 -58.20
CA GLN A 4 -65.74 -20.15 -57.15
C GLN A 4 -64.88 -21.36 -56.65
N PHE A 5 -64.74 -21.63 -55.35
CA PHE A 5 -65.77 -22.03 -54.39
C PHE A 5 -65.31 -21.88 -52.93
N LEU A 6 -66.26 -21.54 -52.06
CA LEU A 6 -66.21 -21.59 -50.59
C LEU A 6 -66.15 -23.07 -50.11
N ALA A 7 -65.52 -23.25 -48.97
CA ALA A 7 -65.93 -24.23 -47.98
C ALA A 7 -65.59 -23.72 -46.55
N VAL A 8 -66.61 -23.45 -45.77
CA VAL A 8 -66.63 -23.20 -44.32
C VAL A 8 -66.62 -24.54 -43.63
N LEU A 9 -65.74 -24.76 -42.68
CA LEU A 9 -65.87 -25.76 -41.62
C LEU A 9 -65.51 -25.16 -40.28
N ALA A 10 -66.51 -25.00 -39.42
CA ALA A 10 -66.37 -24.69 -38.01
C ALA A 10 -65.88 -25.93 -37.26
N LEU A 11 -64.86 -25.79 -36.40
CA LEU A 11 -64.56 -26.76 -35.37
C LEU A 11 -64.33 -26.06 -34.04
N ILE A 12 -64.98 -26.59 -33.11
CA ILE A 12 -65.22 -26.23 -31.71
C ILE A 12 -63.93 -26.02 -30.93
N ALA A 13 -63.84 -24.87 -30.23
CA ALA A 13 -62.85 -24.57 -29.26
C ALA A 13 -63.02 -25.45 -28.00
N SER A 14 -62.05 -26.29 -27.72
CA SER A 14 -61.81 -26.81 -26.38
C SER A 14 -60.68 -26.00 -25.75
N SER A 15 -61.03 -25.06 -24.88
CA SER A 15 -60.12 -24.30 -24.03
C SER A 15 -59.54 -25.23 -22.94
N SER A 16 -58.34 -25.75 -23.20
CA SER A 16 -57.51 -26.33 -22.12
C SER A 16 -56.74 -25.19 -21.45
N PHE A 17 -57.18 -24.80 -20.26
CA PHE A 17 -56.39 -24.01 -19.35
C PHE A 17 -55.16 -24.83 -18.97
N VAL A 18 -54.00 -24.56 -19.62
CA VAL A 18 -52.70 -24.93 -19.10
C VAL A 18 -52.37 -23.87 -18.08
N ALA A 19 -52.54 -24.19 -16.80
CA ALA A 19 -51.91 -23.44 -15.71
C ALA A 19 -50.39 -23.57 -15.89
N GLY A 20 -49.77 -22.59 -16.55
CA GLY A 20 -48.34 -22.43 -16.57
C GLY A 20 -47.89 -22.06 -15.16
N CYS A 21 -47.36 -23.02 -14.41
CA CYS A 21 -46.42 -22.73 -13.37
C CYS A 21 -45.21 -22.02 -14.02
N GLY A 22 -45.29 -20.71 -14.11
CA GLY A 22 -44.11 -19.88 -14.29
C GLY A 22 -43.28 -20.02 -13.04
N SER A 23 -42.35 -20.96 -13.03
CA SER A 23 -41.19 -20.81 -12.16
C SER A 23 -40.53 -19.52 -12.62
N GLU A 24 -40.70 -18.42 -11.87
CA GLU A 24 -39.75 -17.32 -11.93
C GLU A 24 -38.38 -17.97 -11.74
N LEU A 25 -37.61 -18.04 -12.81
CA LEU A 25 -36.20 -18.40 -12.74
C LEU A 25 -35.60 -17.32 -11.84
N SER A 26 -35.39 -17.64 -10.57
CA SER A 26 -34.70 -16.79 -9.63
C SER A 26 -33.37 -16.42 -10.29
N GLN A 27 -33.17 -15.12 -10.59
CA GLN A 27 -31.89 -14.65 -11.11
C GLN A 27 -30.76 -15.08 -10.14
N ASP A 28 -29.62 -15.48 -10.71
CA ASP A 28 -28.43 -15.79 -9.90
C ASP A 28 -28.17 -14.65 -8.90
N PRO A 29 -28.04 -14.92 -7.59
CA PRO A 29 -27.80 -13.89 -6.58
C PRO A 29 -26.60 -12.98 -6.89
N ILE A 30 -25.57 -13.49 -7.55
CA ILE A 30 -24.44 -12.67 -8.04
C ILE A 30 -24.94 -11.63 -9.06
N THR A 31 -25.76 -12.06 -10.02
CA THR A 31 -26.32 -11.15 -11.03
C THR A 31 -27.23 -10.09 -10.40
N GLN A 32 -28.02 -10.44 -9.38
CA GLN A 32 -28.86 -9.46 -8.68
C GLN A 32 -28.07 -8.33 -8.05
N ILE A 33 -26.87 -8.62 -7.50
CA ILE A 33 -25.97 -7.59 -6.94
C ILE A 33 -25.42 -6.73 -8.09
N MET A 34 -24.96 -7.36 -9.16
CA MET A 34 -24.37 -6.66 -10.31
C MET A 34 -25.39 -5.78 -11.04
N ASP A 35 -26.67 -6.11 -10.97
CA ASP A 35 -27.78 -5.36 -11.58
C ASP A 35 -28.36 -4.24 -10.70
N LYS A 36 -27.80 -3.99 -9.51
CA LYS A 36 -28.21 -2.85 -8.68
C LYS A 36 -28.15 -1.54 -9.48
N SER A 37 -29.09 -0.63 -9.21
CA SER A 37 -29.28 0.61 -9.98
C SER A 37 -28.03 1.47 -10.11
N ARG A 38 -27.15 1.47 -9.08
CA ARG A 38 -25.87 2.20 -9.14
C ARG A 38 -25.01 1.72 -10.32
N TYR A 39 -24.93 0.42 -10.54
CA TYR A 39 -24.09 -0.17 -11.60
C TYR A 39 -24.71 -0.05 -12.99
N THR A 40 -26.02 -0.30 -13.10
CA THR A 40 -26.71 -0.19 -14.38
C THR A 40 -26.77 1.27 -14.87
N SER A 41 -26.98 2.23 -13.97
CA SER A 41 -26.97 3.67 -14.30
C SER A 41 -25.58 4.17 -14.70
N ALA A 42 -24.53 3.68 -14.05
CA ALA A 42 -23.14 4.00 -14.36
C ALA A 42 -22.62 3.25 -15.60
N LYS A 43 -23.37 2.25 -16.11
CA LYS A 43 -22.91 1.32 -17.15
C LYS A 43 -21.61 0.61 -16.73
N SER A 44 -21.59 0.12 -15.49
CA SER A 44 -20.45 -0.54 -14.90
C SER A 44 -20.06 -1.79 -15.68
N GLN A 45 -18.75 -2.01 -15.79
CA GLN A 45 -18.20 -3.18 -16.45
C GLN A 45 -17.70 -4.17 -15.39
N TRP A 46 -18.44 -5.26 -15.22
CA TRP A 46 -18.06 -6.37 -14.37
C TRP A 46 -17.22 -7.39 -15.14
N SER A 47 -16.18 -7.88 -14.47
CA SER A 47 -15.36 -8.99 -14.95
C SER A 47 -15.01 -9.88 -13.77
N MET A 48 -15.29 -11.17 -13.87
CA MET A 48 -15.11 -12.10 -12.76
C MET A 48 -14.65 -13.47 -13.25
N ILE A 49 -13.82 -14.12 -12.47
CA ILE A 49 -13.49 -15.53 -12.59
C ILE A 49 -13.28 -16.15 -11.21
N VAL A 50 -13.74 -17.38 -11.07
CA VAL A 50 -13.44 -18.25 -9.92
C VAL A 50 -12.91 -19.56 -10.48
N MET A 51 -11.77 -20.00 -9.99
CA MET A 51 -11.16 -21.26 -10.38
C MET A 51 -10.66 -22.04 -9.17
N ASP A 52 -10.60 -23.35 -9.29
CA ASP A 52 -9.87 -24.17 -8.33
C ASP A 52 -8.38 -23.78 -8.36
N ALA A 53 -7.84 -23.39 -7.21
CA ALA A 53 -6.48 -22.85 -7.12
C ALA A 53 -5.41 -23.89 -7.47
N GLY A 54 -5.65 -25.17 -7.16
CA GLY A 54 -4.71 -26.26 -7.40
C GLY A 54 -4.70 -26.72 -8.85
N THR A 55 -5.89 -26.93 -9.44
CA THR A 55 -6.05 -27.51 -10.78
C THR A 55 -6.13 -26.47 -11.89
N GLY A 56 -6.59 -25.23 -11.57
CA GLY A 56 -6.89 -24.21 -12.56
C GLY A 56 -8.25 -24.40 -13.26
N GLU A 57 -9.08 -25.36 -12.81
CA GLU A 57 -10.43 -25.56 -13.33
C GLU A 57 -11.29 -24.32 -13.11
N VAL A 58 -11.91 -23.80 -14.18
CA VAL A 58 -12.81 -22.65 -14.09
C VAL A 58 -14.18 -23.10 -13.62
N LEU A 59 -14.64 -22.52 -12.49
CA LEU A 59 -15.92 -22.84 -11.85
C LEU A 59 -16.99 -21.81 -12.15
N TYR A 60 -16.59 -20.55 -12.30
CA TYR A 60 -17.44 -19.42 -12.67
C TYR A 60 -16.65 -18.44 -13.53
N SER A 61 -17.29 -17.85 -14.52
CA SER A 61 -16.69 -16.78 -15.31
C SER A 61 -17.74 -15.83 -15.88
N LEU A 62 -17.42 -14.52 -15.81
CA LEU A 62 -18.17 -13.45 -16.43
C LEU A 62 -17.16 -12.48 -17.05
N GLN A 63 -17.15 -12.38 -18.39
CA GLN A 63 -16.23 -11.50 -19.13
C GLN A 63 -14.76 -11.54 -18.61
N PRO A 64 -14.18 -12.74 -18.37
CA PRO A 64 -12.92 -12.87 -17.64
C PRO A 64 -11.71 -12.32 -18.40
N ASP A 65 -11.83 -12.08 -19.71
CA ASP A 65 -10.75 -11.69 -20.62
C ASP A 65 -10.76 -10.18 -20.95
N VAL A 66 -11.65 -9.41 -20.29
CA VAL A 66 -11.66 -7.96 -20.44
C VAL A 66 -10.47 -7.35 -19.67
N LEU A 67 -9.71 -6.50 -20.37
CA LEU A 67 -8.56 -5.80 -19.80
C LEU A 67 -9.01 -4.60 -18.94
N SER A 68 -9.22 -4.83 -17.67
CA SER A 68 -9.76 -3.88 -16.68
C SER A 68 -8.66 -3.15 -15.93
N LEU A 69 -8.92 -1.92 -15.45
CA LEU A 69 -8.05 -1.23 -14.51
C LEU A 69 -8.00 -2.01 -13.19
N THR A 70 -6.81 -2.24 -12.66
CA THR A 70 -6.61 -3.11 -11.50
C THR A 70 -6.71 -2.39 -10.16
N GLY A 71 -6.49 -1.06 -10.14
CA GLY A 71 -6.17 -0.40 -8.88
C GLY A 71 -5.08 -1.18 -8.13
N SER A 72 -5.15 -1.22 -6.81
CA SER A 72 -4.15 -1.87 -5.96
C SER A 72 -4.11 -3.41 -6.04
N VAL A 73 -5.01 -4.08 -6.78
CA VAL A 73 -4.86 -5.52 -7.10
C VAL A 73 -3.55 -5.79 -7.87
N ARG A 74 -3.02 -4.79 -8.60
CA ARG A 74 -1.68 -4.80 -9.20
C ARG A 74 -0.58 -5.27 -8.24
N LYS A 75 -0.70 -4.98 -6.94
CA LYS A 75 0.29 -5.35 -5.91
C LYS A 75 0.46 -6.85 -5.74
N LEU A 76 -0.54 -7.66 -6.13
CA LEU A 76 -0.40 -9.12 -6.18
C LEU A 76 0.73 -9.54 -7.13
N PHE A 77 0.88 -8.86 -8.24
CA PHE A 77 1.93 -9.15 -9.23
C PHE A 77 3.31 -8.72 -8.72
N SER A 78 3.46 -7.47 -8.27
CA SER A 78 4.76 -6.96 -7.83
C SER A 78 5.29 -7.68 -6.59
N VAL A 79 4.44 -7.99 -5.62
CA VAL A 79 4.84 -8.76 -4.43
C VAL A 79 5.09 -10.24 -4.78
N GLY A 80 4.25 -10.82 -5.64
CA GLY A 80 4.41 -12.20 -6.09
C GLY A 80 5.73 -12.43 -6.83
N THR A 81 6.10 -11.53 -7.77
CA THR A 81 7.38 -11.60 -8.49
C THR A 81 8.57 -11.38 -7.56
N ALA A 82 8.47 -10.44 -6.62
CA ALA A 82 9.53 -10.20 -5.63
C ALA A 82 9.75 -11.42 -4.72
N LEU A 83 8.68 -12.04 -4.19
CA LEU A 83 8.78 -13.28 -3.40
C LEU A 83 9.47 -14.41 -4.18
N ASN A 84 9.22 -14.52 -5.48
CA ASN A 84 9.89 -15.52 -6.31
C ASN A 84 11.35 -15.16 -6.60
N ALA A 85 11.68 -13.88 -6.72
CA ALA A 85 13.01 -13.42 -7.13
C ALA A 85 14.01 -13.39 -5.97
N ILE A 86 13.62 -12.87 -4.79
CA ILE A 86 14.52 -12.71 -3.64
C ILE A 86 14.22 -13.69 -2.50
N GLY A 87 13.04 -14.32 -2.49
CA GLY A 87 12.60 -15.23 -1.43
C GLY A 87 12.00 -14.53 -0.20
N PRO A 88 11.23 -15.27 0.62
CA PRO A 88 10.53 -14.73 1.79
C PRO A 88 11.49 -14.32 2.92
N ASP A 89 12.62 -14.98 3.04
CA ASP A 89 13.56 -14.81 4.15
C ASP A 89 14.64 -13.76 3.87
N TYR A 90 14.61 -13.15 2.68
CA TYR A 90 15.56 -12.11 2.31
C TYR A 90 15.49 -10.94 3.29
N ARG A 91 16.66 -10.47 3.75
CA ARG A 91 16.79 -9.33 4.66
C ARG A 91 17.69 -8.27 4.03
N PHE A 92 17.31 -7.03 4.19
CA PHE A 92 18.07 -5.88 3.72
C PHE A 92 19.11 -5.52 4.77
N GLU A 93 20.36 -5.40 4.35
CA GLU A 93 21.46 -4.97 5.21
C GLU A 93 21.87 -3.54 4.86
N THR A 94 21.80 -2.64 5.84
CA THR A 94 22.22 -1.23 5.71
C THR A 94 23.50 -1.02 6.51
N PRO A 95 24.67 -1.17 5.89
CA PRO A 95 25.95 -0.99 6.55
C PRO A 95 26.37 0.47 6.63
N VAL A 96 27.19 0.79 7.64
CA VAL A 96 27.84 2.08 7.80
C VAL A 96 29.36 1.89 7.73
N TYR A 97 29.99 2.68 6.90
CA TYR A 97 31.44 2.61 6.65
C TYR A 97 32.13 3.91 7.07
N ARG A 98 33.34 3.80 7.61
CA ARG A 98 34.24 4.94 7.72
C ARG A 98 35.03 5.12 6.43
N ASN A 99 35.13 6.33 5.97
CA ASN A 99 36.00 6.77 4.87
C ASN A 99 37.10 7.68 5.46
N GLY A 100 38.12 7.05 6.03
CA GLY A 100 39.21 7.71 6.77
C GLY A 100 39.73 6.85 7.91
N THR A 101 40.53 7.45 8.78
CA THR A 101 41.23 6.79 9.91
C THR A 101 40.68 7.25 11.24
N VAL A 102 40.54 6.30 12.17
CA VAL A 102 40.17 6.60 13.58
C VAL A 102 41.45 6.57 14.42
N ASP A 103 41.69 7.63 15.16
CA ASP A 103 42.85 7.73 16.07
C ASP A 103 42.56 7.12 17.45
N ALA A 104 43.57 7.12 18.34
CA ALA A 104 43.46 6.55 19.69
C ALA A 104 42.43 7.29 20.58
N SER A 105 42.04 8.52 20.25
CA SER A 105 41.00 9.29 20.95
C SER A 105 39.58 8.99 20.43
N GLY A 106 39.47 8.20 19.37
CA GLY A 106 38.21 7.89 18.70
C GLY A 106 37.80 8.95 17.67
N LYS A 107 38.69 9.85 17.28
CA LYS A 107 38.39 10.83 16.23
C LYS A 107 38.58 10.21 14.86
N LEU A 108 37.49 10.17 14.09
CA LEU A 108 37.52 9.84 12.67
C LEU A 108 37.96 11.07 11.86
N THR A 109 39.16 10.99 11.25
CA THR A 109 39.60 11.97 10.25
C THR A 109 39.11 11.49 8.89
N GLY A 110 37.98 12.04 8.46
CA GLY A 110 37.23 11.61 7.26
C GLY A 110 35.72 11.60 7.48
N ASP A 111 35.01 10.91 6.61
CA ASP A 111 33.55 10.88 6.57
C ASP A 111 32.98 9.53 7.05
N LEU A 112 31.73 9.53 7.45
CA LEU A 112 30.94 8.33 7.73
C LEU A 112 29.92 8.14 6.60
N ILE A 113 29.84 6.94 6.05
CA ILE A 113 28.97 6.66 4.89
C ILE A 113 27.95 5.61 5.26
N VAL A 114 26.68 5.94 5.11
CA VAL A 114 25.54 5.00 5.22
C VAL A 114 25.18 4.51 3.83
N LYS A 115 25.35 3.22 3.56
CA LYS A 115 24.99 2.64 2.27
C LYS A 115 23.55 2.17 2.31
N ALA A 116 22.69 2.87 1.58
CA ALA A 116 21.26 2.55 1.48
C ALA A 116 21.03 1.17 0.86
N SER A 117 20.06 0.44 1.39
CA SER A 117 19.74 -0.93 1.00
C SER A 117 18.34 -1.10 0.38
N GLY A 118 17.51 -0.06 0.41
CA GLY A 118 16.11 -0.17 0.04
C GLY A 118 15.23 -0.76 1.13
N ASP A 119 15.68 -0.80 2.40
CA ASP A 119 14.85 -1.27 3.52
C ASP A 119 13.59 -0.41 3.64
N LEU A 120 12.40 -1.03 3.52
CA LEU A 120 11.11 -0.35 3.45
C LEU A 120 10.79 0.43 4.73
N THR A 121 11.06 -0.14 5.89
CA THR A 121 10.64 0.44 7.18
C THR A 121 11.79 0.97 8.01
N PHE A 122 13.00 0.55 7.70
CA PHE A 122 14.23 0.87 8.40
C PHE A 122 14.08 0.78 9.94
N GLY A 123 13.45 -0.32 10.36
CA GLY A 123 13.20 -0.65 11.76
C GLY A 123 11.98 0.03 12.40
N GLY A 124 11.36 1.00 11.73
CA GLY A 124 10.28 1.82 12.31
C GLY A 124 8.95 1.09 12.55
N ARG A 125 8.84 -0.17 12.14
CA ARG A 125 7.66 -1.03 12.39
C ARG A 125 8.03 -2.39 12.96
N MET A 126 9.25 -2.52 13.49
CA MET A 126 9.75 -3.79 14.00
C MET A 126 9.32 -3.98 15.44
N LYS A 127 8.44 -4.96 15.69
CA LYS A 127 8.05 -5.36 17.04
C LYS A 127 9.15 -6.18 17.72
N ALA A 128 9.09 -6.27 19.04
CA ALA A 128 10.07 -7.02 19.84
C ALA A 128 10.11 -8.53 19.52
N ASP A 129 9.02 -9.09 19.00
CA ASP A 129 8.94 -10.49 18.57
C ASP A 129 9.52 -10.76 17.18
N GLY A 130 10.03 -9.71 16.50
CA GLY A 130 10.60 -9.82 15.17
C GLY A 130 9.57 -9.84 14.04
N THR A 131 8.31 -9.50 14.31
CA THR A 131 7.26 -9.30 13.29
C THR A 131 7.08 -7.83 12.97
N ILE A 132 6.43 -7.55 11.84
CA ILE A 132 6.07 -6.19 11.45
C ILE A 132 4.77 -5.75 12.12
N ASP A 133 4.71 -4.48 12.54
CA ASP A 133 3.48 -3.87 12.98
C ASP A 133 2.76 -3.14 11.86
N PHE A 134 1.44 -3.16 11.90
CA PHE A 134 0.54 -2.39 11.05
C PHE A 134 -0.80 -2.22 11.77
N THR A 135 -1.56 -1.22 11.36
CA THR A 135 -2.93 -1.00 11.85
C THR A 135 -3.92 -1.16 10.69
N ASP A 136 -5.17 -1.48 11.01
CA ASP A 136 -6.24 -1.62 9.99
C ASP A 136 -6.59 -0.27 9.32
N PHE A 137 -6.22 0.83 9.96
CA PHE A 137 -6.33 2.18 9.45
C PHE A 137 -4.96 2.86 9.50
N ASP A 138 -4.07 2.40 8.66
CA ASP A 138 -2.65 2.70 8.69
C ASP A 138 -2.32 4.11 8.21
N HIS A 139 -1.15 4.64 8.57
CA HIS A 139 -0.74 6.02 8.26
C HIS A 139 -0.61 6.29 6.76
N ASN A 140 -0.49 5.27 5.92
CA ASN A 140 -0.54 5.47 4.47
C ASN A 140 -1.88 5.98 3.96
N GLU A 141 -2.96 5.81 4.74
CA GLU A 141 -4.29 6.35 4.46
C GLU A 141 -4.53 7.73 5.08
N ALA A 142 -3.64 8.18 5.97
CA ALA A 142 -3.82 9.40 6.77
C ALA A 142 -4.25 10.61 5.94
N ARG A 143 -3.64 10.75 4.78
CA ARG A 143 -3.92 11.86 3.89
C ARG A 143 -5.28 11.79 3.21
N ALA A 144 -5.71 10.61 2.81
CA ALA A 144 -7.00 10.43 2.13
C ALA A 144 -8.18 10.68 3.06
N PHE A 145 -8.01 10.44 4.37
CA PHE A 145 -9.06 10.45 5.37
C PHE A 145 -8.86 11.48 6.49
N ASN A 146 -7.75 12.21 6.51
CA ASN A 146 -7.33 13.06 7.64
C ASN A 146 -7.37 12.30 8.98
N GLY A 147 -7.03 11.02 8.94
CA GLY A 147 -7.05 10.14 10.09
C GLY A 147 -6.30 8.85 9.82
N ALA A 148 -5.69 8.32 10.85
CA ALA A 148 -5.03 7.02 10.87
C ALA A 148 -4.73 6.63 12.30
N ILE A 149 -4.41 5.36 12.52
CA ILE A 149 -3.83 4.87 13.76
C ILE A 149 -2.35 4.62 13.51
N LEU A 150 -1.50 5.34 14.23
CA LEU A 150 -0.06 5.16 14.13
C LEU A 150 0.38 3.93 14.92
N THR A 151 1.32 3.16 14.38
CA THR A 151 1.99 2.09 15.14
C THR A 151 2.85 2.70 16.25
N PRO A 152 3.03 2.00 17.40
CA PRO A 152 3.76 2.55 18.55
C PRO A 152 5.28 2.54 18.36
N GLU A 153 5.82 1.80 17.39
CA GLU A 153 7.26 1.66 17.19
C GLU A 153 7.92 2.98 16.82
N ASP A 154 9.17 3.16 17.31
CA ASP A 154 9.98 4.34 17.01
C ASP A 154 10.47 4.28 15.55
N PRO A 155 10.07 5.22 14.67
CA PRO A 155 10.57 5.30 13.30
C PRO A 155 12.09 5.52 13.19
N LEU A 156 12.76 5.87 14.29
CA LEU A 156 14.20 6.05 14.36
C LEU A 156 14.97 4.82 14.84
N THR A 157 14.32 3.68 15.01
CA THR A 157 14.92 2.45 15.56
C THR A 157 16.25 2.08 14.90
N ALA A 158 16.29 1.98 13.57
CA ALA A 158 17.52 1.59 12.86
C ALA A 158 18.63 2.62 12.99
N VAL A 159 18.32 3.91 12.83
CA VAL A 159 19.34 4.97 12.94
C VAL A 159 19.91 5.08 14.35
N ASN A 160 19.09 4.88 15.39
CA ASN A 160 19.55 4.86 16.78
C ASN A 160 20.46 3.65 17.04
N GLN A 161 20.10 2.46 16.52
CA GLN A 161 20.95 1.26 16.62
C GLN A 161 22.28 1.44 15.87
N LEU A 162 22.25 1.98 14.65
CA LEU A 162 23.47 2.26 13.89
C LEU A 162 24.38 3.26 14.60
N ALA A 163 23.83 4.35 15.14
CA ALA A 163 24.59 5.36 15.89
C ALA A 163 25.24 4.76 17.15
N ALA A 164 24.52 3.90 17.89
CA ALA A 164 25.06 3.20 19.04
C ALA A 164 26.22 2.26 18.65
N GLN A 165 26.11 1.54 17.53
CA GLN A 165 27.17 0.68 17.00
C GLN A 165 28.40 1.49 16.56
N VAL A 166 28.23 2.64 15.90
CA VAL A 166 29.31 3.55 15.54
C VAL A 166 30.07 3.99 16.80
N ARG A 167 29.33 4.35 17.85
CA ARG A 167 29.95 4.71 19.15
C ARG A 167 30.69 3.54 19.78
N ALA A 168 30.09 2.34 19.73
CA ALA A 168 30.71 1.12 20.27
C ALA A 168 31.96 0.68 19.48
N ALA A 169 32.02 1.00 18.17
CA ALA A 169 33.20 0.80 17.34
C ALA A 169 34.37 1.79 17.66
N GLY A 170 34.22 2.61 18.71
CA GLY A 170 35.23 3.53 19.19
C GLY A 170 35.25 4.91 18.54
N VAL A 171 34.28 5.23 17.66
CA VAL A 171 34.17 6.56 17.06
C VAL A 171 33.48 7.50 18.05
N THR A 172 34.19 8.59 18.43
CA THR A 172 33.70 9.62 19.36
C THR A 172 33.43 10.95 18.68
N SER A 173 34.12 11.20 17.57
CA SER A 173 33.93 12.41 16.77
C SER A 173 34.28 12.16 15.30
N ILE A 174 33.65 12.90 14.41
CA ILE A 174 33.83 12.85 12.95
C ILE A 174 34.23 14.24 12.48
N SER A 175 35.43 14.38 11.88
CA SER A 175 35.93 15.67 11.40
C SER A 175 35.35 16.07 10.03
N GLY A 176 34.84 15.12 9.28
CA GLY A 176 34.16 15.31 8.02
C GLY A 176 32.64 15.33 8.17
N ASP A 177 31.97 14.60 7.29
CA ASP A 177 30.53 14.58 7.15
C ASP A 177 29.94 13.17 7.36
N VAL A 178 28.63 13.09 7.44
CA VAL A 178 27.84 11.89 7.22
C VAL A 178 27.27 11.96 5.80
N ILE A 179 27.47 10.92 5.01
CA ILE A 179 27.03 10.88 3.61
C ILE A 179 26.16 9.64 3.41
N ILE A 180 25.02 9.83 2.78
CA ILE A 180 24.14 8.72 2.38
C ILE A 180 24.52 8.30 0.97
N ASP A 181 24.89 7.03 0.80
CA ASP A 181 25.08 6.42 -0.51
C ASP A 181 23.77 5.76 -0.98
N ASP A 182 23.01 6.48 -1.76
CA ASP A 182 21.73 6.09 -2.32
C ASP A 182 21.82 5.54 -3.77
N ARG A 183 23.02 5.18 -4.21
CA ARG A 183 23.29 4.70 -5.58
C ARG A 183 22.82 3.26 -5.85
N LEU A 184 21.95 2.67 -5.03
CA LEU A 184 21.39 1.34 -5.24
C LEU A 184 20.52 1.29 -6.50
N PHE A 185 19.64 2.25 -6.67
CA PHE A 185 18.83 2.49 -7.87
C PHE A 185 18.46 3.97 -7.97
N ASP A 186 18.04 4.41 -9.15
CA ASP A 186 17.65 5.79 -9.39
C ASP A 186 16.29 6.07 -8.74
N ALA A 187 16.22 7.08 -7.89
CA ALA A 187 14.95 7.48 -7.27
C ALA A 187 13.93 7.90 -8.34
N PHE A 188 12.67 7.55 -8.13
CA PHE A 188 11.61 7.85 -9.10
C PHE A 188 10.28 8.16 -8.41
N ARG A 189 9.46 8.98 -9.08
CA ARG A 189 8.10 9.28 -8.65
C ARG A 189 7.10 8.37 -9.34
N VAL A 190 6.13 7.91 -8.57
CA VAL A 190 5.02 7.12 -9.12
C VAL A 190 3.78 7.97 -9.23
N PRO A 191 2.99 7.83 -10.34
CA PRO A 191 1.75 8.57 -10.51
C PRO A 191 0.72 8.29 -9.40
N ASN A 192 0.78 7.08 -8.82
CA ASN A 192 -0.12 6.68 -7.74
C ASN A 192 0.22 7.39 -6.44
N GLY A 193 -0.49 8.47 -6.16
CA GLY A 193 -0.31 9.27 -4.96
C GLY A 193 0.97 10.09 -4.92
N ASN A 194 1.65 10.30 -6.07
CA ASN A 194 2.87 11.11 -6.18
C ASN A 194 3.98 10.70 -5.19
N VAL A 195 4.13 9.39 -4.91
CA VAL A 195 5.09 8.86 -3.94
C VAL A 195 6.50 8.84 -4.54
N LEU A 196 7.49 9.31 -3.78
CA LEU A 196 8.91 9.22 -4.15
C LEU A 196 9.51 7.92 -3.63
N ILE A 197 9.96 7.06 -4.54
CA ILE A 197 10.64 5.81 -4.23
C ILE A 197 12.15 6.06 -4.25
N SER A 198 12.81 5.74 -3.16
CA SER A 198 14.24 5.99 -2.94
C SER A 198 14.91 4.79 -2.27
N PRO A 199 16.23 4.60 -2.45
CA PRO A 199 16.99 3.56 -1.74
C PRO A 199 17.05 3.70 -0.23
N ILE A 200 16.82 4.91 0.31
CA ILE A 200 16.80 5.20 1.75
C ILE A 200 15.41 5.70 2.17
N LEU A 201 14.87 5.14 3.22
CA LEU A 201 13.57 5.50 3.76
C LEU A 201 13.65 5.65 5.28
N ILE A 202 13.18 6.78 5.79
CA ILE A 202 12.95 7.02 7.22
C ILE A 202 11.44 7.24 7.38
N ASN A 203 10.79 6.43 8.21
CA ASN A 203 9.34 6.46 8.38
C ASN A 203 8.60 6.40 7.02
N GLU A 204 9.05 5.50 6.11
CA GLU A 204 8.49 5.35 4.75
C GLU A 204 8.53 6.65 3.91
N ASN A 205 9.45 7.56 4.24
CA ASN A 205 9.64 8.89 3.68
C ASN A 205 8.45 9.84 3.90
N VAL A 206 7.83 9.73 5.07
CA VAL A 206 6.81 10.68 5.53
C VAL A 206 7.14 11.18 6.95
N ILE A 207 6.61 12.34 7.27
CA ILE A 207 6.54 12.88 8.62
C ILE A 207 5.07 12.88 9.01
N ASP A 208 4.70 12.02 9.96
CA ASP A 208 3.35 11.99 10.48
C ASP A 208 3.13 13.21 11.37
N VAL A 209 2.04 13.92 11.12
CA VAL A 209 1.61 15.06 11.90
C VAL A 209 0.30 14.69 12.57
N THR A 210 0.23 14.83 13.88
CA THR A 210 -0.95 14.48 14.66
C THR A 210 -1.51 15.71 15.35
N LEU A 211 -2.83 15.77 15.40
CA LEU A 211 -3.57 16.81 16.09
C LEU A 211 -4.64 16.17 16.99
N ALA A 212 -4.51 16.33 18.30
CA ALA A 212 -5.54 15.95 19.24
C ALA A 212 -6.38 17.17 19.64
N PRO A 213 -7.71 17.03 19.83
CA PRO A 213 -8.52 18.12 20.35
C PRO A 213 -8.13 18.46 21.81
N GLY A 214 -8.35 19.71 22.20
CA GLY A 214 -8.34 20.09 23.61
C GLY A 214 -9.53 19.48 24.37
N ALA A 215 -9.56 19.61 25.69
CA ALA A 215 -10.60 19.00 26.53
C ALA A 215 -12.02 19.54 26.27
N ASN A 216 -12.13 20.77 25.76
CA ASN A 216 -13.41 21.44 25.51
C ASN A 216 -13.37 22.22 24.19
N ALA A 217 -14.54 22.43 23.60
CA ALA A 217 -14.68 23.30 22.42
C ALA A 217 -14.11 24.72 22.70
N GLY A 218 -13.43 25.29 21.71
CA GLY A 218 -12.75 26.58 21.80
C GLY A 218 -11.34 26.53 22.40
N GLN A 219 -10.91 25.39 22.92
CA GLN A 219 -9.53 25.24 23.39
C GLN A 219 -8.57 24.90 22.24
N PRO A 220 -7.26 25.26 22.36
CA PRO A 220 -6.26 24.86 21.40
C PRO A 220 -6.14 23.32 21.33
N GLY A 221 -6.02 22.77 20.13
CA GLY A 221 -5.61 21.41 19.90
C GLY A 221 -4.12 21.19 20.24
N GLN A 222 -3.76 19.93 20.45
CA GLN A 222 -2.39 19.53 20.76
C GLN A 222 -1.74 18.97 19.48
N LEU A 223 -0.71 19.67 19.00
CA LEU A 223 0.07 19.32 17.83
C LEU A 223 1.26 18.46 18.21
N ASP A 224 1.45 17.34 17.52
CA ASP A 224 2.66 16.52 17.57
C ASP A 224 3.07 16.07 16.17
N TRP A 225 4.30 15.54 16.02
CA TRP A 225 4.78 14.95 14.77
C TRP A 225 5.89 13.94 15.02
N ARG A 226 6.06 12.98 14.09
CA ARG A 226 7.15 12.00 14.14
C ARG A 226 7.71 11.69 12.73
N PRO A 227 9.03 11.41 12.58
CA PRO A 227 10.02 11.53 13.64
C PRO A 227 10.31 12.99 13.99
N ARG A 228 10.65 13.26 15.25
CA ARG A 228 11.17 14.56 15.70
C ARG A 228 12.66 14.61 15.43
N THR A 229 13.09 15.56 14.58
CA THR A 229 14.47 15.72 14.13
C THR A 229 14.80 17.20 13.97
N SER A 230 16.09 17.53 13.84
CA SER A 230 16.52 18.91 13.54
C SER A 230 16.19 19.35 12.11
N ALA A 231 15.75 18.43 11.24
CA ALA A 231 15.43 18.75 9.85
C ALA A 231 14.26 19.73 9.71
N MET A 232 13.32 19.72 10.67
CA MET A 232 12.17 20.63 10.67
C MET A 232 11.53 20.77 12.04
N THR A 233 10.71 21.80 12.19
CA THR A 233 9.78 21.98 13.29
C THR A 233 8.37 22.16 12.75
N MET A 234 7.35 21.69 13.49
CA MET A 234 5.95 21.97 13.18
C MET A 234 5.46 23.15 14.00
N GLN A 235 4.70 24.02 13.37
CA GLN A 235 4.01 25.14 14.00
C GLN A 235 2.55 25.15 13.54
N GLY A 236 1.66 25.64 14.40
CA GLY A 236 0.28 25.81 13.98
C GLY A 236 -0.64 26.15 15.12
N THR A 237 -1.81 26.62 14.73
CA THR A 237 -2.94 26.87 15.62
C THR A 237 -4.09 26.03 15.14
N SER A 238 -4.58 25.13 15.99
CA SER A 238 -5.83 24.44 15.78
C SER A 238 -6.81 24.82 16.87
N ILE A 239 -8.09 24.77 16.56
CA ILE A 239 -9.16 25.04 17.51
C ILE A 239 -9.95 23.74 17.70
N THR A 240 -10.22 23.42 18.95
CA THR A 240 -11.12 22.33 19.29
C THR A 240 -12.55 22.75 19.01
N THR A 241 -13.29 22.00 18.23
CA THR A 241 -14.71 22.22 17.96
C THR A 241 -15.58 21.25 18.73
N ALA A 242 -16.88 21.55 18.80
CA ALA A 242 -17.85 20.62 19.36
C ALA A 242 -17.95 19.33 18.53
N ALA A 243 -18.56 18.29 19.08
CA ALA A 243 -18.76 17.00 18.43
C ALA A 243 -19.28 17.11 16.99
N ASN A 244 -18.86 16.18 16.14
CA ASN A 244 -19.29 15.98 14.74
C ASN A 244 -18.84 17.05 13.71
N SER A 245 -17.87 17.91 14.03
CA SER A 245 -17.19 18.68 12.98
C SER A 245 -16.25 17.77 12.19
N ALA A 246 -16.29 17.87 10.88
CA ALA A 246 -15.24 17.26 10.05
C ALA A 246 -13.90 17.89 10.42
N PRO A 247 -12.81 17.12 10.57
CA PRO A 247 -11.49 17.71 10.72
C PRO A 247 -11.16 18.45 9.42
N ASP A 248 -10.98 19.74 9.52
CA ASP A 248 -10.45 20.57 8.43
C ASP A 248 -9.00 20.90 8.78
N ILE A 249 -8.12 19.93 8.58
CA ILE A 249 -6.70 20.06 8.87
C ILE A 249 -5.97 20.34 7.57
N VAL A 250 -5.38 21.52 7.47
CA VAL A 250 -4.49 21.89 6.36
C VAL A 250 -3.06 21.87 6.86
N THR A 251 -2.22 21.04 6.25
CA THR A 251 -0.78 21.04 6.45
C THR A 251 -0.10 21.68 5.24
N SER A 252 0.80 22.63 5.45
CA SER A 252 1.63 23.14 4.36
C SER A 252 2.67 22.11 3.95
N GLY A 253 2.95 22.04 2.66
CA GLY A 253 3.79 20.99 2.08
C GLY A 253 3.02 19.68 1.89
N ASP A 254 1.72 19.73 2.02
CA ASP A 254 0.82 18.61 1.81
C ASP A 254 0.62 18.39 0.32
N ALA A 255 1.35 17.47 -0.19
CA ALA A 255 1.69 17.42 -1.61
C ALA A 255 0.96 16.35 -2.40
N LEU A 256 -0.36 16.28 -2.36
CA LEU A 256 -1.02 15.72 -3.54
C LEU A 256 -1.18 16.79 -4.65
N ASP A 257 -1.32 18.06 -4.28
CA ASP A 257 -1.57 19.14 -5.23
C ASP A 257 -0.60 20.33 -5.13
N GLU A 258 0.20 20.47 -4.08
CA GLU A 258 0.90 21.73 -3.77
C GLU A 258 2.41 21.57 -3.54
N GLY A 259 3.06 20.64 -4.14
CA GLY A 259 4.50 20.54 -4.05
C GLY A 259 5.02 20.23 -2.63
N PRO A 260 6.24 19.72 -2.56
CA PRO A 260 6.84 19.18 -1.35
C PRO A 260 7.23 20.26 -0.33
N LEU A 261 7.45 19.82 0.91
CA LEU A 261 8.15 20.62 1.90
C LEU A 261 9.63 20.76 1.46
N SER A 262 9.88 21.62 0.51
CA SER A 262 11.17 21.78 -0.17
C SER A 262 12.29 22.25 0.76
N CYS A 263 11.97 22.61 2.01
CA CYS A 263 12.95 23.16 2.95
C CYS A 263 13.64 22.11 3.84
N LEU A 264 13.31 20.81 3.74
CA LEU A 264 13.84 19.77 4.66
C LEU A 264 15.38 19.65 4.69
N ALA A 265 16.07 20.11 3.64
CA ALA A 265 17.52 20.14 3.59
C ALA A 265 18.11 21.53 3.95
N THR A 266 17.30 22.48 4.40
CA THR A 266 17.72 23.85 4.74
C THR A 266 17.48 24.16 6.21
N PRO A 267 18.41 24.90 6.87
CA PRO A 267 18.23 25.27 8.26
C PRO A 267 16.96 26.10 8.50
N GLY A 268 16.25 25.80 9.58
CA GLY A 268 15.03 26.53 9.98
C GLY A 268 13.79 26.16 9.20
N CYS A 269 13.77 25.01 8.55
CA CYS A 269 12.57 24.47 7.89
C CYS A 269 11.41 24.34 8.87
N LYS A 270 10.23 24.79 8.45
CA LYS A 270 9.00 24.77 9.24
C LYS A 270 7.85 24.21 8.43
N GLY A 271 7.21 23.18 8.96
CA GLY A 271 5.88 22.77 8.55
C GLY A 271 4.83 23.55 9.33
N THR A 272 3.70 23.85 8.72
CA THR A 272 2.57 24.49 9.40
C THR A 272 1.34 23.61 9.34
N ILE A 273 0.53 23.67 10.39
CA ILE A 273 -0.77 23.04 10.45
C ILE A 273 -1.79 24.09 10.89
N SER A 274 -2.95 24.06 10.29
CA SER A 274 -4.10 24.84 10.73
C SER A 274 -5.35 23.99 10.62
N GLY A 275 -6.42 24.34 11.32
CA GLY A 275 -7.69 23.68 11.16
C GLY A 275 -8.42 23.45 12.47
N GLU A 276 -9.47 22.66 12.39
CA GLU A 276 -10.40 22.37 13.47
C GLU A 276 -10.35 20.89 13.83
N ALA A 277 -10.20 20.58 15.12
CA ALA A 277 -10.25 19.23 15.66
C ALA A 277 -11.54 19.05 16.47
N GLY A 278 -12.44 18.20 16.01
CA GLY A 278 -13.66 17.87 16.75
C GLY A 278 -13.42 16.98 17.98
N LEU A 279 -14.27 17.13 19.00
CA LEU A 279 -14.21 16.28 20.21
C LEU A 279 -14.54 14.79 19.92
N ASN A 280 -15.27 14.52 18.84
CA ASN A 280 -15.62 13.17 18.42
C ASN A 280 -15.35 12.97 16.93
N THR A 281 -15.15 11.73 16.55
CA THR A 281 -15.03 11.34 15.13
C THR A 281 -16.26 11.81 14.34
N PRO A 282 -16.08 12.49 13.21
CA PRO A 282 -17.19 12.95 12.39
C PRO A 282 -18.13 11.83 11.96
N ALA A 283 -19.43 12.09 11.96
CA ALA A 283 -20.44 11.14 11.48
C ALA A 283 -20.28 10.77 9.99
N SER A 284 -19.55 11.58 9.22
CA SER A 284 -19.19 11.28 7.84
C SER A 284 -18.19 10.14 7.69
N ILE A 285 -17.47 9.78 8.76
CA ILE A 285 -16.59 8.61 8.75
C ILE A 285 -17.45 7.38 9.08
N PRO A 286 -17.48 6.34 8.25
CA PRO A 286 -18.26 5.14 8.49
C PRO A 286 -17.94 4.48 9.82
N ALA A 287 -18.95 3.90 10.47
CA ALA A 287 -18.86 3.33 11.81
C ALA A 287 -17.71 2.31 11.99
N GLY A 288 -17.37 1.55 10.94
CA GLY A 288 -16.25 0.61 10.95
C GLY A 288 -14.89 1.28 11.13
N TYR A 289 -14.70 2.47 10.55
CA TYR A 289 -13.49 3.28 10.71
C TYR A 289 -13.55 4.17 11.95
N GLN A 290 -14.75 4.64 12.35
CA GLN A 290 -14.92 5.35 13.60
C GLN A 290 -14.44 4.51 14.79
N ALA A 291 -14.76 3.22 14.81
CA ALA A 291 -14.32 2.31 15.86
C ALA A 291 -12.80 2.21 15.96
N ALA A 292 -12.10 2.28 14.82
CA ALA A 292 -10.64 2.27 14.79
C ALA A 292 -10.02 3.61 15.26
N LEU A 293 -10.73 4.72 15.12
CA LEU A 293 -10.29 6.05 15.56
C LEU A 293 -10.72 6.37 17.01
N ILE A 294 -11.77 5.71 17.52
CA ILE A 294 -12.25 5.90 18.91
C ILE A 294 -11.16 5.47 19.90
N GLY A 295 -10.79 6.37 20.77
CA GLY A 295 -9.74 6.14 21.78
C GLY A 295 -8.36 6.67 21.38
N ASN A 296 -8.18 7.04 20.12
CA ASN A 296 -6.97 7.73 19.68
C ASN A 296 -7.16 9.24 19.54
N ASP A 297 -8.36 9.77 19.41
CA ASP A 297 -8.75 11.19 19.29
C ASP A 297 -7.78 12.06 18.48
N LEU A 298 -6.98 11.41 17.61
CA LEU A 298 -5.91 12.02 16.84
C LEU A 298 -6.34 12.12 15.38
N TYR A 299 -6.30 13.31 14.87
CA TYR A 299 -6.29 13.54 13.45
C TYR A 299 -4.86 13.36 12.96
N VAL A 300 -4.67 12.56 11.93
CA VAL A 300 -3.35 12.26 11.38
C VAL A 300 -3.30 12.70 9.94
N SER A 301 -2.28 13.47 9.62
CA SER A 301 -1.88 13.77 8.24
C SER A 301 -0.40 13.47 8.08
N ASN A 302 0.14 13.52 6.87
CA ASN A 302 1.57 13.35 6.67
C ASN A 302 2.15 14.34 5.65
N LEU A 303 3.39 14.74 5.91
CA LEU A 303 4.22 15.51 5.00
C LEU A 303 5.18 14.55 4.30
N ARG A 304 5.42 14.78 3.00
CA ARG A 304 6.35 13.93 2.24
C ARG A 304 7.76 14.45 2.33
N VAL A 305 8.68 13.51 2.46
CA VAL A 305 10.11 13.77 2.37
C VAL A 305 10.51 13.77 0.90
N GLU A 306 10.94 14.93 0.38
CA GLU A 306 11.25 15.13 -1.03
C GLU A 306 12.74 14.96 -1.36
N ASP A 307 13.59 15.00 -0.35
CA ASP A 307 15.02 14.71 -0.45
C ASP A 307 15.41 13.67 0.63
N PRO A 308 15.11 12.38 0.39
CA PRO A 308 15.37 11.32 1.36
C PRO A 308 16.83 11.21 1.78
N PRO A 309 17.85 11.35 0.91
CA PRO A 309 19.25 11.30 1.34
C PRO A 309 19.62 12.43 2.31
N SER A 310 19.21 13.67 2.03
CA SER A 310 19.50 14.80 2.91
C SER A 310 18.75 14.69 4.24
N PHE A 311 17.51 14.24 4.22
CA PHE A 311 16.73 13.97 5.42
C PHE A 311 17.37 12.86 6.26
N ALA A 312 17.70 11.72 5.66
CA ALA A 312 18.33 10.59 6.36
C ALA A 312 19.70 10.98 6.95
N ARG A 313 20.48 11.80 6.23
CA ARG A 313 21.74 12.36 6.73
C ARG A 313 21.52 13.16 8.02
N THR A 314 20.58 14.09 8.01
CA THR A 314 20.23 14.90 9.18
C THR A 314 19.79 14.05 10.36
N VAL A 315 18.86 13.11 10.10
CA VAL A 315 18.35 12.18 11.12
C VAL A 315 19.46 11.33 11.74
N PHE A 316 20.41 10.87 10.92
CA PHE A 316 21.52 10.07 11.43
C PHE A 316 22.54 10.91 12.23
N ILE A 317 22.80 12.17 11.85
CA ILE A 317 23.62 13.09 12.65
C ILE A 317 22.98 13.35 14.02
N ASP A 318 21.67 13.57 14.06
CA ASP A 318 20.92 13.69 15.31
C ASP A 318 21.03 12.43 16.19
N ALA A 319 20.97 11.24 15.57
CA ALA A 319 21.13 9.97 16.29
C ALA A 319 22.57 9.79 16.83
N LEU A 320 23.58 10.15 16.04
CA LEU A 320 24.97 10.14 16.45
C LEU A 320 25.19 11.08 17.66
N ALA A 321 24.63 12.29 17.64
CA ALA A 321 24.68 13.22 18.74
C ALA A 321 24.04 12.64 20.03
N ARG A 322 22.89 11.99 19.93
CA ARG A 322 22.26 11.26 21.05
C ARG A 322 23.14 10.12 21.58
N ALA A 323 23.89 9.45 20.70
CA ALA A 323 24.84 8.40 21.07
C ALA A 323 26.17 8.92 21.60
N GLY A 324 26.39 10.25 21.71
CA GLY A 324 27.62 10.88 22.17
C GLY A 324 28.73 10.89 21.10
N VAL A 325 28.38 10.91 19.83
CA VAL A 325 29.30 11.09 18.69
C VAL A 325 29.06 12.45 18.07
N THR A 326 30.09 13.30 18.04
CA THR A 326 30.02 14.65 17.45
C THR A 326 30.38 14.60 15.97
N VAL A 327 29.66 15.36 15.13
CA VAL A 327 29.97 15.54 13.72
C VAL A 327 30.29 17.01 13.46
N SER A 328 31.40 17.29 12.75
CA SER A 328 31.83 18.67 12.48
C SER A 328 30.94 19.37 11.44
N ALA A 329 30.38 18.61 10.49
CA ALA A 329 29.46 19.16 9.49
C ALA A 329 28.13 19.57 10.15
N PRO A 330 27.47 20.66 9.71
CA PRO A 330 26.14 21.02 10.16
C PRO A 330 25.13 19.89 9.96
N ALA A 331 24.24 19.65 10.92
CA ALA A 331 23.26 18.57 10.82
C ALA A 331 22.31 18.78 9.64
N VAL A 332 21.82 20.00 9.45
CA VAL A 332 20.86 20.34 8.39
C VAL A 332 21.59 20.98 7.21
N GLN A 333 21.81 20.17 6.17
CA GLN A 333 22.33 20.59 4.87
C GLN A 333 22.10 19.47 3.84
N PRO A 334 22.21 19.75 2.53
CA PRO A 334 22.14 18.73 1.49
C PRO A 334 23.15 17.60 1.66
N ASN A 335 22.79 16.39 1.23
CA ASN A 335 23.69 15.25 1.21
C ASN A 335 24.85 15.48 0.22
N ALA A 336 26.08 15.31 0.67
CA ALA A 336 27.28 15.55 -0.13
C ALA A 336 27.64 14.33 -1.02
N SER A 337 26.72 13.94 -1.90
CA SER A 337 26.86 12.74 -2.76
C SER A 337 28.05 12.80 -3.72
N ASP A 338 28.53 14.00 -4.06
CA ASP A 338 29.74 14.24 -4.84
C ASP A 338 31.04 13.76 -4.15
N LYS A 339 31.02 13.60 -2.83
CA LYS A 339 32.14 13.09 -2.03
C LYS A 339 32.11 11.58 -1.83
N LEU A 340 31.12 10.88 -2.37
CA LEU A 340 31.03 9.42 -2.24
C LEU A 340 32.24 8.75 -2.91
N PRO A 341 32.91 7.82 -2.21
CA PRO A 341 34.00 7.05 -2.83
C PRO A 341 33.45 6.06 -3.86
N ALA A 342 34.36 5.48 -4.62
CA ALA A 342 33.99 4.39 -5.51
C ALA A 342 33.41 3.20 -4.73
N PRO A 343 32.36 2.52 -5.22
CA PRO A 343 31.66 1.46 -4.48
C PRO A 343 32.56 0.32 -3.97
N GLN A 344 33.65 0.00 -4.68
CA GLN A 344 34.63 -1.03 -4.33
C GLN A 344 35.48 -0.70 -3.10
N THR A 345 35.45 0.55 -2.58
CA THR A 345 36.17 0.93 -1.35
C THR A 345 35.49 0.43 -0.08
N TYR A 346 34.24 -0.01 -0.16
CA TYR A 346 33.50 -0.57 0.97
C TYR A 346 33.97 -1.97 1.29
N THR A 347 34.62 -2.13 2.44
CA THR A 347 35.17 -3.43 2.89
C THR A 347 34.73 -3.73 4.32
N SER A 348 34.86 -4.97 4.76
CA SER A 348 34.59 -5.35 6.15
C SER A 348 35.50 -4.61 7.14
N ALA A 349 36.73 -4.25 6.76
CA ALA A 349 37.67 -3.50 7.59
C ALA A 349 37.28 -2.02 7.82
N THR A 350 36.43 -1.46 6.95
CA THR A 350 35.94 -0.08 7.08
C THR A 350 34.51 -0.03 7.62
N ARG A 351 33.81 -1.17 7.75
CA ARG A 351 32.46 -1.23 8.30
C ARG A 351 32.49 -1.04 9.82
N VAL A 352 31.72 -0.08 10.32
CA VAL A 352 31.64 0.27 11.77
C VAL A 352 30.27 -0.03 12.36
N ALA A 353 29.25 -0.20 11.53
CA ALA A 353 27.90 -0.56 11.96
C ALA A 353 27.14 -1.28 10.83
N SER A 354 26.08 -1.99 11.18
CA SER A 354 25.13 -2.56 10.22
C SER A 354 23.77 -2.76 10.86
N PHE A 355 22.71 -2.44 10.12
CA PHE A 355 21.34 -2.77 10.50
C PHE A 355 20.79 -3.83 9.53
N THR A 356 20.11 -4.84 10.08
CA THR A 356 19.45 -5.88 9.29
C THR A 356 17.95 -5.78 9.49
N SER A 357 17.22 -5.69 8.38
CA SER A 357 15.77 -5.56 8.35
C SER A 357 15.02 -6.80 8.85
N LEU A 358 13.71 -6.68 9.00
CA LEU A 358 12.79 -7.81 8.99
C LEU A 358 12.92 -8.58 7.65
N PRO A 359 12.51 -9.87 7.60
CA PRO A 359 12.50 -10.63 6.35
C PRO A 359 11.46 -10.06 5.38
N TYR A 360 11.66 -10.26 4.10
CA TYR A 360 10.75 -9.76 3.06
C TYR A 360 9.31 -10.29 3.22
N SER A 361 9.12 -11.47 3.80
CA SER A 361 7.79 -11.99 4.17
C SER A 361 6.98 -11.02 5.03
N GLU A 362 7.62 -10.32 5.95
CA GLU A 362 6.97 -9.30 6.79
C GLU A 362 6.67 -8.03 5.98
N PHE A 363 7.55 -7.63 5.07
CA PHE A 363 7.26 -6.52 4.15
C PHE A 363 6.12 -6.85 3.19
N ALA A 364 6.09 -8.08 2.64
CA ALA A 364 4.98 -8.54 1.80
C ALA A 364 3.64 -8.47 2.56
N LYS A 365 3.64 -8.86 3.85
CA LYS A 365 2.49 -8.75 4.74
C LYS A 365 2.03 -7.29 4.88
N LEU A 366 2.91 -6.36 5.24
CA LEU A 366 2.58 -4.95 5.35
C LEU A 366 2.00 -4.42 4.02
N ILE A 367 2.68 -4.69 2.90
CA ILE A 367 2.29 -4.18 1.58
C ILE A 367 0.88 -4.63 1.19
N LEU A 368 0.55 -5.90 1.39
CA LEU A 368 -0.73 -6.44 0.93
C LEU A 368 -1.86 -6.21 1.93
N LYS A 369 -1.58 -6.22 3.25
CA LYS A 369 -2.59 -5.94 4.30
C LYS A 369 -3.08 -4.50 4.25
N VAL A 370 -2.17 -3.52 4.25
CA VAL A 370 -2.55 -2.11 4.29
C VAL A 370 -2.49 -1.42 2.93
N SER A 371 -2.22 -2.18 1.87
CA SER A 371 -2.15 -1.64 0.50
C SER A 371 -1.04 -0.60 0.28
N LEU A 372 0.12 -0.74 0.92
CA LEU A 372 1.20 0.23 0.92
C LEU A 372 1.81 0.43 -0.48
N ASN A 373 1.66 1.63 -1.05
CA ASN A 373 2.14 1.96 -2.40
C ASN A 373 3.67 1.97 -2.49
N THR A 374 4.34 2.55 -1.49
CA THR A 374 5.80 2.61 -1.41
C THR A 374 6.40 1.21 -1.46
N GLY A 375 5.90 0.30 -0.63
CA GLY A 375 6.39 -1.08 -0.57
C GLY A 375 6.17 -1.88 -1.85
N ALA A 376 5.04 -1.67 -2.55
CA ALA A 376 4.78 -2.34 -3.83
C ALA A 376 5.74 -1.90 -4.94
N ASN A 377 6.12 -0.62 -4.96
CA ASN A 377 7.10 -0.11 -5.91
C ASN A 377 8.53 -0.53 -5.55
N LEU A 378 8.85 -0.62 -4.27
CA LEU A 378 10.11 -1.23 -3.84
C LEU A 378 10.15 -2.72 -4.20
N SER A 379 9.05 -3.46 -4.06
CA SER A 379 8.97 -4.87 -4.49
C SER A 379 9.25 -5.03 -5.99
N LEU A 380 8.73 -4.10 -6.81
CA LEU A 380 9.07 -4.03 -8.23
C LEU A 380 10.57 -3.80 -8.43
N MET A 381 11.20 -2.91 -7.67
CA MET A 381 12.64 -2.67 -7.74
C MET A 381 13.46 -3.86 -7.24
N TYR A 382 13.08 -4.51 -6.14
CA TYR A 382 13.83 -5.64 -5.57
C TYR A 382 13.99 -6.78 -6.57
N GLN A 383 12.91 -7.17 -7.25
CA GLN A 383 13.02 -8.19 -8.29
C GLN A 383 13.85 -7.72 -9.49
N GLY A 384 13.73 -6.44 -9.88
CA GLY A 384 14.53 -5.84 -10.95
C GLY A 384 16.03 -5.82 -10.64
N LEU A 385 16.40 -5.47 -9.40
CA LEU A 385 17.80 -5.45 -8.93
C LEU A 385 18.48 -6.81 -9.05
N THR A 386 17.76 -7.93 -8.95
CA THR A 386 18.33 -9.28 -9.17
C THR A 386 18.84 -9.49 -10.60
N LYS A 387 18.39 -8.67 -11.53
CA LYS A 387 18.79 -8.69 -12.96
C LYS A 387 19.54 -7.42 -13.37
N GLY A 388 19.98 -6.62 -12.39
CA GLY A 388 20.78 -5.41 -12.63
C GLY A 388 19.97 -4.17 -13.03
N ALA A 389 18.65 -4.18 -12.90
CA ALA A 389 17.81 -3.01 -13.13
C ALA A 389 18.19 -1.88 -12.16
N ARG A 390 18.26 -0.66 -12.66
CA ARG A 390 18.51 0.53 -11.85
C ARG A 390 17.41 1.58 -11.99
N THR A 391 16.61 1.47 -13.04
CA THR A 391 15.47 2.35 -13.30
C THR A 391 14.15 1.60 -13.14
N VAL A 392 13.07 2.33 -12.90
CA VAL A 392 11.72 1.74 -12.86
C VAL A 392 11.34 1.09 -14.20
N GLY A 393 11.79 1.65 -15.32
CA GLY A 393 11.54 1.07 -16.64
C GLY A 393 12.19 -0.31 -16.82
N ASP A 394 13.45 -0.47 -16.40
CA ASP A 394 14.14 -1.76 -16.42
C ASP A 394 13.48 -2.77 -15.47
N ALA A 395 13.03 -2.32 -14.30
CA ALA A 395 12.34 -3.16 -13.33
C ALA A 395 10.98 -3.66 -13.86
N LEU A 396 10.20 -2.80 -14.55
CA LEU A 396 8.95 -3.18 -15.22
C LEU A 396 9.21 -4.18 -16.36
N ALA A 397 10.25 -3.98 -17.15
CA ALA A 397 10.63 -4.92 -18.19
C ALA A 397 11.04 -6.30 -17.62
N THR A 398 11.80 -6.30 -16.53
CA THR A 398 12.20 -7.52 -15.81
C THR A 398 10.98 -8.23 -15.24
N GLU A 399 10.06 -7.49 -14.63
CA GLU A 399 8.82 -8.07 -14.09
C GLU A 399 7.98 -8.72 -15.20
N ARG A 400 7.84 -8.04 -16.34
CA ARG A 400 7.11 -8.61 -17.48
C ARG A 400 7.72 -9.93 -17.94
N GLN A 401 9.05 -10.03 -17.99
CA GLN A 401 9.76 -11.26 -18.33
C GLN A 401 9.48 -12.36 -17.29
N SER A 402 9.54 -12.05 -15.99
CA SER A 402 9.20 -13.00 -14.93
C SER A 402 7.74 -13.47 -15.02
N LEU A 403 6.80 -12.55 -15.24
CA LEU A 403 5.38 -12.90 -15.35
C LEU A 403 5.09 -13.82 -16.54
N THR A 404 5.69 -13.53 -17.69
CA THR A 404 5.43 -14.33 -18.91
C THR A 404 6.29 -15.58 -18.99
N GLY A 405 7.55 -15.52 -18.59
CA GLY A 405 8.51 -16.64 -18.65
C GLY A 405 8.40 -17.57 -17.45
N ASP A 406 8.72 -17.05 -16.24
CA ASP A 406 8.82 -17.89 -15.03
C ASP A 406 7.46 -18.33 -14.47
N LEU A 407 6.44 -17.46 -14.60
CA LEU A 407 5.08 -17.72 -14.12
C LEU A 407 4.13 -18.16 -15.23
N GLY A 408 4.53 -18.07 -16.49
CA GLY A 408 3.79 -18.57 -17.65
C GLY A 408 2.46 -17.84 -17.92
N LEU A 409 2.34 -16.56 -17.51
CA LEU A 409 1.13 -15.77 -17.76
C LEU A 409 1.07 -15.30 -19.21
N ASP A 410 -0.15 -15.23 -19.76
CA ASP A 410 -0.36 -14.61 -21.06
C ASP A 410 -0.03 -13.11 -21.02
N GLY A 411 0.98 -12.70 -21.80
CA GLY A 411 1.42 -11.32 -21.90
C GLY A 411 0.38 -10.36 -22.49
N ALA A 412 -0.66 -10.86 -23.19
CA ALA A 412 -1.78 -10.06 -23.66
C ALA A 412 -2.79 -9.75 -22.53
N GLY A 413 -2.77 -10.53 -21.46
CA GLY A 413 -3.70 -10.41 -20.35
C GLY A 413 -3.36 -9.35 -19.31
N PHE A 414 -2.26 -8.61 -19.47
CA PHE A 414 -1.89 -7.51 -18.56
C PHE A 414 -1.04 -6.43 -19.24
N ASN A 415 -1.16 -5.21 -18.72
CA ASN A 415 -0.33 -4.06 -19.10
C ASN A 415 -0.02 -3.21 -17.86
N PHE A 416 1.25 -3.11 -17.48
CA PHE A 416 1.75 -2.36 -16.32
C PHE A 416 2.80 -1.36 -16.77
N PRO A 417 2.38 -0.17 -17.22
CA PRO A 417 3.30 0.74 -17.92
C PRO A 417 4.19 1.59 -17.01
N THR A 418 3.75 1.88 -15.75
CA THR A 418 4.38 2.96 -14.98
C THR A 418 4.84 2.59 -13.57
N ASN A 419 4.17 1.62 -12.89
CA ASN A 419 4.43 1.41 -11.47
C ASN A 419 4.03 0.01 -10.96
N GLY A 420 4.46 -0.33 -9.73
CA GLY A 420 4.15 -1.59 -9.06
C GLY A 420 2.87 -1.56 -8.20
N SER A 421 2.21 -0.40 -8.05
CA SER A 421 1.10 -0.23 -7.11
C SER A 421 -0.29 -0.13 -7.74
N GLY A 422 -0.40 0.21 -9.03
CA GLY A 422 -1.63 0.06 -9.82
C GLY A 422 -2.16 1.31 -10.50
N THR A 423 -2.76 2.22 -9.74
CA THR A 423 -3.31 3.48 -10.26
C THR A 423 -2.20 4.34 -10.90
N PRO A 424 -2.44 5.06 -12.02
CA PRO A 424 -3.75 5.23 -12.69
C PRO A 424 -4.00 4.25 -13.85
N ASP A 425 -3.01 3.51 -14.33
CA ASP A 425 -2.99 2.96 -15.68
C ASP A 425 -2.76 1.45 -15.79
N SER A 426 -2.47 0.78 -14.67
CA SER A 426 -2.26 -0.68 -14.67
C SER A 426 -3.55 -1.43 -14.99
N ARG A 427 -3.46 -2.36 -15.95
CA ARG A 427 -4.57 -3.18 -16.40
C ARG A 427 -4.23 -4.66 -16.36
N ALA A 428 -5.21 -5.47 -16.00
CA ALA A 428 -5.15 -6.93 -16.12
C ALA A 428 -6.55 -7.50 -16.40
N THR A 429 -6.58 -8.69 -16.98
CA THR A 429 -7.81 -9.47 -17.07
C THR A 429 -8.06 -10.20 -15.74
N ALA A 430 -9.32 -10.47 -15.42
CA ALA A 430 -9.66 -11.31 -14.28
C ALA A 430 -9.01 -12.70 -14.43
N ARG A 431 -8.99 -13.26 -15.65
CA ARG A 431 -8.33 -14.54 -15.95
C ARG A 431 -6.85 -14.51 -15.59
N THR A 432 -6.10 -13.53 -16.07
CA THR A 432 -4.65 -13.45 -15.80
C THR A 432 -4.37 -13.29 -14.32
N THR A 433 -5.19 -12.50 -13.61
CA THR A 433 -5.06 -12.30 -12.16
C THR A 433 -5.31 -13.58 -11.37
N ALA A 434 -6.39 -14.30 -11.67
CA ALA A 434 -6.68 -15.58 -11.02
C ALA A 434 -5.68 -16.67 -11.43
N THR A 435 -5.16 -16.64 -12.66
CA THR A 435 -4.08 -17.54 -13.11
C THR A 435 -2.79 -17.28 -12.31
N LEU A 436 -2.39 -16.01 -12.07
CA LEU A 436 -1.29 -15.70 -11.17
C LEU A 436 -1.50 -16.36 -9.80
N LEU A 437 -2.66 -16.16 -9.19
CA LEU A 437 -3.00 -16.72 -7.88
C LEU A 437 -2.94 -18.25 -7.89
N SER A 438 -3.47 -18.90 -8.93
CA SER A 438 -3.39 -20.35 -9.10
C SER A 438 -1.93 -20.82 -9.26
N VAL A 439 -1.11 -20.12 -10.02
CA VAL A 439 0.34 -20.44 -10.14
C VAL A 439 1.03 -20.27 -8.79
N MET A 440 0.80 -19.18 -8.09
CA MET A 440 1.39 -18.91 -6.77
C MET A 440 0.95 -19.94 -5.73
N SER A 441 -0.28 -20.48 -5.81
CA SER A 441 -0.77 -21.52 -4.88
C SER A 441 0.02 -22.82 -4.93
N ARG A 442 0.75 -23.06 -6.02
CA ARG A 442 1.61 -24.24 -6.23
C ARG A 442 3.09 -23.98 -5.98
N ARG A 443 3.47 -22.74 -5.61
CA ARG A 443 4.85 -22.35 -5.33
C ARG A 443 5.21 -22.58 -3.85
N PRO A 444 6.49 -22.80 -3.50
CA PRO A 444 6.92 -22.95 -2.11
C PRO A 444 6.54 -21.78 -1.22
N ASN A 445 6.49 -20.57 -1.77
CA ASN A 445 6.18 -19.33 -1.07
C ASN A 445 4.67 -19.09 -0.87
N TYR A 446 3.81 -20.04 -1.23
CA TYR A 446 2.35 -19.85 -1.20
C TYR A 446 1.83 -19.42 0.17
N THR A 447 2.22 -20.10 1.22
CA THR A 447 1.74 -19.79 2.59
C THR A 447 2.07 -18.36 2.98
N VAL A 448 3.28 -17.89 2.68
CA VAL A 448 3.69 -16.50 2.93
C VAL A 448 2.84 -15.53 2.10
N TYR A 449 2.69 -15.81 0.82
CA TYR A 449 1.93 -14.95 -0.10
C TYR A 449 0.45 -14.85 0.29
N ARG A 450 -0.20 -15.99 0.62
CA ARG A 450 -1.60 -16.01 1.09
C ARG A 450 -1.77 -15.26 2.42
N ASN A 451 -0.88 -15.52 3.39
CA ASN A 451 -0.96 -14.90 4.72
C ASN A 451 -0.64 -13.40 4.71
N ALA A 452 -0.02 -12.90 3.64
CA ALA A 452 0.19 -11.49 3.43
C ALA A 452 -1.09 -10.74 3.00
N LEU A 453 -2.13 -11.44 2.51
CA LEU A 453 -3.40 -10.82 2.13
C LEU A 453 -4.22 -10.43 3.37
N SER A 454 -5.05 -9.41 3.23
CA SER A 454 -6.09 -9.11 4.24
C SER A 454 -7.08 -10.26 4.34
N ILE A 455 -7.62 -10.47 5.53
CA ILE A 455 -8.76 -11.37 5.72
C ILE A 455 -10.02 -10.53 5.79
N LEU A 456 -10.97 -10.81 4.92
CA LEU A 456 -12.19 -10.03 4.76
C LEU A 456 -12.92 -9.86 6.10
N GLY A 457 -13.24 -8.63 6.47
CA GLY A 457 -13.94 -8.31 7.71
C GLY A 457 -13.18 -8.62 9.00
N VAL A 458 -11.85 -8.86 8.92
CA VAL A 458 -11.01 -9.24 10.07
C VAL A 458 -9.81 -8.32 10.24
N ASP A 459 -8.99 -8.13 9.20
CA ASP A 459 -7.76 -7.36 9.32
C ASP A 459 -7.39 -6.57 8.04
N GLY A 460 -6.44 -5.65 8.21
CA GLY A 460 -5.90 -4.81 7.15
C GLY A 460 -6.93 -3.83 6.59
N SER A 461 -6.69 -3.34 5.39
CA SER A 461 -7.54 -2.33 4.73
C SER A 461 -9.00 -2.76 4.50
N LEU A 462 -9.33 -4.04 4.73
CA LEU A 462 -10.68 -4.58 4.61
C LEU A 462 -11.27 -5.06 5.95
N ALA A 463 -10.67 -4.69 7.08
CA ALA A 463 -11.17 -5.06 8.41
C ALA A 463 -12.61 -4.57 8.67
N ALA A 464 -13.02 -3.46 8.04
CA ALA A 464 -14.35 -2.88 8.16
C ALA A 464 -15.38 -3.40 7.14
N ILE A 465 -14.92 -4.11 6.09
CA ILE A 465 -15.73 -4.52 4.93
C ILE A 465 -16.20 -5.97 5.09
N GLY A 466 -17.43 -6.26 4.68
CA GLY A 466 -17.94 -7.63 4.65
C GLY A 466 -18.09 -8.30 6.02
N LYS A 467 -18.23 -7.53 7.09
CA LYS A 467 -18.29 -8.06 8.49
C LYS A 467 -19.38 -9.11 8.71
N ASN A 468 -20.46 -9.06 7.95
CA ASN A 468 -21.60 -9.97 8.06
C ASN A 468 -21.65 -11.02 6.95
N VAL A 469 -20.63 -11.07 6.09
CA VAL A 469 -20.57 -11.98 4.95
C VAL A 469 -20.27 -13.40 5.42
N ALA A 470 -20.96 -14.37 4.82
CA ALA A 470 -20.72 -15.79 5.10
C ALA A 470 -19.28 -16.18 4.70
N GLY A 471 -18.58 -16.85 5.60
CA GLY A 471 -17.23 -17.33 5.35
C GLY A 471 -16.17 -16.24 5.24
N LYS A 472 -16.41 -15.02 5.70
CA LYS A 472 -15.45 -13.90 5.64
C LYS A 472 -14.04 -14.27 6.11
N GLU A 473 -13.92 -15.03 7.20
CA GLU A 473 -12.64 -15.48 7.78
C GLU A 473 -11.86 -16.46 6.88
N HIS A 474 -12.53 -17.00 5.86
CA HIS A 474 -11.98 -17.91 4.87
C HIS A 474 -11.62 -17.21 3.55
N ILE A 475 -11.83 -15.88 3.46
CA ILE A 475 -11.60 -15.09 2.26
C ILE A 475 -10.37 -14.22 2.47
N ALA A 476 -9.27 -14.64 1.86
CA ALA A 476 -8.03 -13.86 1.78
C ALA A 476 -8.10 -12.96 0.54
N VAL A 477 -7.92 -11.65 0.71
CA VAL A 477 -8.27 -10.68 -0.31
C VAL A 477 -7.26 -9.53 -0.42
N LYS A 478 -6.98 -9.10 -1.65
CA LYS A 478 -6.39 -7.81 -1.96
C LYS A 478 -7.43 -6.95 -2.66
N SER A 479 -7.73 -5.80 -2.07
CA SER A 479 -8.58 -4.78 -2.69
C SER A 479 -7.81 -3.89 -3.67
N GLY A 480 -8.53 -3.27 -4.60
CA GLY A 480 -7.98 -2.26 -5.48
C GLY A 480 -9.02 -1.20 -5.80
N ALA A 481 -8.70 0.05 -5.50
CA ALA A 481 -9.56 1.19 -5.84
C ALA A 481 -8.80 2.19 -6.71
N THR A 482 -9.52 2.82 -7.62
CA THR A 482 -9.10 4.03 -8.33
C THR A 482 -10.29 4.97 -8.37
N VAL A 483 -10.17 6.07 -7.65
CA VAL A 483 -11.14 7.17 -7.67
C VAL A 483 -10.48 8.38 -8.30
N THR A 484 -11.10 8.96 -9.31
CA THR A 484 -10.58 10.14 -10.02
C THR A 484 -11.74 11.02 -10.45
N GLY A 485 -11.64 12.33 -10.23
CA GLY A 485 -12.68 13.28 -10.62
C GLY A 485 -14.05 12.98 -10.02
N GLY A 486 -14.09 12.47 -8.78
CA GLY A 486 -15.34 12.09 -8.11
C GLY A 486 -16.03 10.87 -8.71
N GLN A 487 -15.29 10.00 -9.42
CA GLN A 487 -15.81 8.76 -10.02
C GLN A 487 -15.01 7.55 -9.56
N MET A 488 -15.69 6.46 -9.24
CA MET A 488 -15.10 5.14 -9.00
C MET A 488 -14.75 4.48 -10.34
N ILE A 489 -13.53 4.73 -10.81
CA ILE A 489 -13.06 4.21 -12.11
C ILE A 489 -12.78 2.71 -12.04
N ALA A 490 -12.27 2.23 -10.90
CA ALA A 490 -12.06 0.80 -10.63
C ALA A 490 -12.27 0.52 -9.15
N MET A 491 -13.04 -0.53 -8.87
CA MET A 491 -13.22 -1.14 -7.55
C MET A 491 -13.05 -2.64 -7.75
N ASN A 492 -12.16 -3.28 -7.02
CA ASN A 492 -11.75 -4.64 -7.37
C ASN A 492 -11.34 -5.44 -6.13
N MET A 493 -11.57 -6.75 -6.18
CA MET A 493 -11.07 -7.71 -5.20
C MET A 493 -10.47 -8.93 -5.89
N ALA A 494 -9.32 -9.43 -5.41
CA ALA A 494 -8.75 -10.68 -5.89
C ALA A 494 -7.99 -11.40 -4.77
N GLY A 495 -7.96 -12.73 -4.80
CA GLY A 495 -7.31 -13.51 -3.75
C GLY A 495 -7.74 -14.97 -3.72
N TYR A 496 -7.86 -15.51 -2.50
CA TYR A 496 -8.20 -16.92 -2.28
C TYR A 496 -9.43 -17.07 -1.38
N ILE A 497 -10.21 -18.12 -1.64
CA ILE A 497 -11.31 -18.55 -0.77
C ILE A 497 -11.08 -20.00 -0.39
N ASP A 498 -11.01 -20.30 0.91
CA ASP A 498 -11.16 -21.65 1.40
C ASP A 498 -12.66 -21.93 1.54
N ALA A 499 -13.27 -22.48 0.47
CA ALA A 499 -14.71 -22.61 0.31
C ALA A 499 -15.33 -23.58 1.32
N LYS A 500 -16.66 -23.51 1.50
CA LYS A 500 -17.41 -24.34 2.45
C LYS A 500 -17.23 -25.84 2.21
N SER A 501 -17.00 -26.25 0.97
CA SER A 501 -16.71 -27.66 0.61
C SER A 501 -15.29 -28.12 0.98
N GLY A 502 -14.42 -27.21 1.40
CA GLY A 502 -13.01 -27.47 1.59
C GLY A 502 -12.13 -27.25 0.35
N ARG A 503 -12.74 -26.89 -0.80
CA ARG A 503 -11.95 -26.50 -1.99
C ARG A 503 -11.26 -25.16 -1.76
N ARG A 504 -10.01 -25.05 -2.22
CA ARG A 504 -9.33 -23.77 -2.29
C ARG A 504 -9.55 -23.15 -3.65
N LEU A 505 -10.08 -21.94 -3.66
CA LEU A 505 -10.39 -21.19 -4.88
C LEU A 505 -9.42 -20.02 -5.03
N ALA A 506 -9.06 -19.73 -6.28
CA ALA A 506 -8.44 -18.47 -6.69
C ALA A 506 -9.50 -17.64 -7.44
N TYR A 507 -9.61 -16.36 -7.12
CA TYR A 507 -10.62 -15.52 -7.75
C TYR A 507 -10.08 -14.13 -8.11
N ALA A 508 -10.70 -13.50 -9.09
CA ALA A 508 -10.60 -12.08 -9.38
C ALA A 508 -11.98 -11.54 -9.72
N LEU A 509 -12.38 -10.45 -9.07
CA LEU A 509 -13.64 -9.75 -9.25
C LEU A 509 -13.33 -8.27 -9.47
N PHE A 510 -13.70 -7.76 -10.64
CA PHE A 510 -13.42 -6.39 -11.05
C PHE A 510 -14.72 -5.69 -11.45
N VAL A 511 -14.91 -4.48 -10.94
CA VAL A 511 -15.92 -3.55 -11.44
C VAL A 511 -15.28 -2.24 -11.83
N ASN A 512 -15.27 -1.94 -13.11
CA ASN A 512 -14.81 -0.66 -13.62
C ASN A 512 -16.02 0.25 -13.88
N ASN A 513 -15.85 1.55 -13.60
CA ASN A 513 -16.90 2.56 -13.69
C ASN A 513 -18.09 2.28 -12.76
N ALA A 514 -17.82 2.17 -11.46
CA ALA A 514 -18.82 1.81 -10.44
C ALA A 514 -19.73 2.99 -10.00
N GLY A 515 -19.59 4.16 -10.63
CA GLY A 515 -20.44 5.33 -10.40
C GLY A 515 -19.73 6.48 -9.68
N PRO A 516 -20.47 7.56 -9.36
CA PRO A 516 -19.94 8.72 -8.69
C PRO A 516 -19.63 8.44 -7.21
N VAL A 517 -18.71 9.26 -6.66
CA VAL A 517 -18.38 9.30 -5.23
C VAL A 517 -18.79 10.69 -4.72
N ALA A 518 -19.81 10.72 -3.87
CA ALA A 518 -20.19 11.92 -3.12
C ALA A 518 -19.67 11.86 -1.67
N ALA A 519 -19.50 10.64 -1.14
CA ALA A 519 -18.99 10.40 0.20
C ALA A 519 -18.14 9.11 0.23
N LEU A 520 -17.33 8.94 1.28
CA LEU A 520 -16.55 7.72 1.49
C LEU A 520 -17.44 6.46 1.51
N THR A 521 -18.65 6.57 2.05
CA THR A 521 -19.64 5.49 2.08
C THR A 521 -19.92 4.88 0.71
N ASP A 522 -19.89 5.67 -0.36
CA ASP A 522 -20.13 5.17 -1.72
C ASP A 522 -19.11 4.11 -2.14
N THR A 523 -17.85 4.30 -1.75
CA THR A 523 -16.78 3.34 -2.05
C THR A 523 -16.88 2.09 -1.18
N LEU A 524 -17.28 2.26 0.09
CA LEU A 524 -17.46 1.14 1.02
C LEU A 524 -18.63 0.27 0.62
N ASP A 525 -19.75 0.87 0.17
CA ASP A 525 -20.90 0.13 -0.33
C ASP A 525 -20.56 -0.77 -1.53
N VAL A 526 -19.68 -0.30 -2.43
CA VAL A 526 -19.23 -1.13 -3.55
C VAL A 526 -18.37 -2.30 -3.06
N PHE A 527 -17.47 -2.06 -2.11
CA PHE A 527 -16.69 -3.14 -1.51
C PHE A 527 -17.56 -4.12 -0.71
N ASP A 528 -18.61 -3.67 -0.04
CA ASP A 528 -19.57 -4.56 0.63
C ASP A 528 -20.37 -5.40 -0.38
N ASP A 529 -20.76 -4.84 -1.53
CA ASP A 529 -21.38 -5.57 -2.63
C ASP A 529 -20.43 -6.66 -3.21
N GLU A 530 -19.15 -6.32 -3.42
CA GLU A 530 -18.13 -7.30 -3.83
C GLU A 530 -17.95 -8.39 -2.76
N ALA A 531 -17.90 -8.02 -1.49
CA ALA A 531 -17.77 -8.95 -0.38
C ALA A 531 -18.98 -9.91 -0.31
N GLU A 532 -20.20 -9.42 -0.56
CA GLU A 532 -21.41 -10.24 -0.61
C GLU A 532 -21.32 -11.28 -1.75
N ILE A 533 -20.83 -10.88 -2.93
CA ILE A 533 -20.54 -11.80 -4.05
C ILE A 533 -19.56 -12.89 -3.62
N LEU A 534 -18.48 -12.52 -2.91
CA LEU A 534 -17.49 -13.49 -2.45
C LEU A 534 -18.06 -14.45 -1.39
N GLY A 535 -18.98 -13.99 -0.53
CA GLY A 535 -19.71 -14.85 0.40
C GLY A 535 -20.63 -15.86 -0.30
N ILE A 536 -21.27 -15.45 -1.40
CA ILE A 536 -22.05 -16.38 -2.24
C ILE A 536 -21.12 -17.43 -2.87
N VAL A 537 -19.95 -17.03 -3.36
CA VAL A 537 -18.95 -17.96 -3.90
C VAL A 537 -18.48 -18.95 -2.83
N TYR A 538 -18.14 -18.46 -1.63
CA TYR A 538 -17.76 -19.32 -0.49
C TYR A 538 -18.81 -20.38 -0.19
N ALA A 539 -20.09 -20.00 -0.18
CA ALA A 539 -21.18 -20.90 0.17
C ALA A 539 -21.55 -21.87 -0.97
N ARG A 540 -21.34 -21.47 -2.24
CA ARG A 540 -21.70 -22.24 -3.44
C ARG A 540 -20.73 -23.39 -3.72
N TYR A 541 -19.46 -23.18 -3.48
CA TYR A 541 -18.40 -24.13 -3.77
C TYR A 541 -17.77 -24.69 -2.49
#